data_1ee3eb192084636faeae867978575467
#
_entry.id   1ee3eb192084636faeae867978575467
#
_cell.length_a   1.000
_cell.length_b   1.000
_cell.length_c   1.000
_cell.angle_alpha   90.00
_cell.angle_beta   90.00
_cell.angle_gamma   90.00
#
_symmetry.space_group_name_H-M   'P 1'
#
loop_
_entity.id
_entity.type
_entity.pdbx_description
1 polymer ?
#
loop_
_entity_poly.entity_id
_entity_poly.type
_entity_poly.pdbx_seq_one_letter_code
_entity_poly.pdbx_strand_id
1 'polypeptide(L)'
;MGKIAVVTDTAACLPPEIAHKYDIRIAPLHIIIGGEKEYRDGVDLDTGQFYARLRRMGRKEKLPTTSSSIPGEFVTIFESLRGKVDGVVTIVMTSAIAGCYNSALQAKELVPDLPIEVIDTKTAMSAEAFCVLAAAKAAAAWAT
;
A
#
# COMPACT_ATOMS: atom_id res chain seq x y z
N MET A 1 -25.08 -5.39 8.67
CA MET A 1 -24.04 -6.05 7.85
C MET A 1 -22.66 -5.50 8.24
N GLY A 2 -21.63 -6.30 8.14
CA GLY A 2 -20.30 -5.95 8.61
C GLY A 2 -19.58 -4.94 7.71
N LYS A 3 -18.67 -4.16 8.29
CA LYS A 3 -17.81 -3.23 7.56
C LYS A 3 -16.50 -3.91 7.20
N ILE A 4 -16.17 -4.00 5.92
CA ILE A 4 -14.88 -4.50 5.41
C ILE A 4 -14.02 -3.33 4.97
N ALA A 5 -12.80 -3.22 5.50
CA ALA A 5 -11.83 -2.25 5.03
C ALA A 5 -10.97 -2.83 3.90
N VAL A 6 -10.55 -1.96 2.99
CA VAL A 6 -9.62 -2.32 1.90
C VAL A 6 -8.29 -1.64 2.13
N VAL A 7 -7.22 -2.42 2.06
CA VAL A 7 -5.83 -1.98 2.22
C VAL A 7 -5.05 -2.35 0.96
N THR A 8 -4.14 -1.50 0.54
CA THR A 8 -3.22 -1.76 -0.58
C THR A 8 -1.85 -1.16 -0.29
N ASP A 9 -0.94 -1.26 -1.22
CA ASP A 9 0.35 -0.57 -1.19
C ASP A 9 0.43 0.55 -2.25
N THR A 10 1.46 1.40 -2.19
CA THR A 10 1.59 2.54 -3.11
C THR A 10 1.89 2.13 -4.55
N ALA A 11 2.29 0.87 -4.81
CA ALA A 11 2.49 0.38 -6.18
C ALA A 11 1.20 0.34 -7.01
N ALA A 12 0.03 0.33 -6.36
CA ALA A 12 -1.26 0.47 -7.03
C ALA A 12 -1.42 1.83 -7.74
N CYS A 13 -0.61 2.83 -7.40
CA CYS A 13 -0.67 4.17 -8.00
C CYS A 13 -2.09 4.77 -8.02
N LEU A 14 -2.86 4.54 -6.95
CA LEU A 14 -4.22 5.07 -6.84
C LEU A 14 -4.20 6.60 -6.73
N PRO A 15 -5.03 7.31 -7.51
CA PRO A 15 -5.24 8.73 -7.28
C PRO A 15 -5.78 8.98 -5.85
N PRO A 16 -5.29 10.01 -5.15
CA PRO A 16 -5.69 10.29 -3.77
C PRO A 16 -7.21 10.45 -3.59
N GLU A 17 -7.89 11.06 -4.56
CA GLU A 17 -9.34 11.24 -4.55
C GLU A 17 -10.11 9.91 -4.61
N ILE A 18 -9.56 8.91 -5.29
CA ILE A 18 -10.15 7.57 -5.37
C ILE A 18 -9.92 6.82 -4.05
N ALA A 19 -8.71 6.87 -3.52
CA ALA A 19 -8.41 6.27 -2.22
C ALA A 19 -9.31 6.85 -1.12
N HIS A 20 -9.46 8.17 -1.09
CA HIS A 20 -10.34 8.85 -0.14
C HIS A 20 -11.82 8.48 -0.33
N LYS A 21 -12.32 8.45 -1.58
CA LYS A 21 -13.72 8.12 -1.89
C LYS A 21 -14.16 6.78 -1.33
N TYR A 22 -13.27 5.79 -1.36
CA TYR A 22 -13.55 4.41 -0.93
C TYR A 22 -12.92 4.07 0.43
N ASP A 23 -12.36 5.04 1.15
CA ASP A 23 -11.65 4.83 2.43
C ASP A 23 -10.55 3.74 2.35
N ILE A 24 -9.85 3.68 1.20
CA ILE A 24 -8.78 2.71 0.97
C ILE A 24 -7.54 3.16 1.75
N ARG A 25 -7.00 2.27 2.58
CA ARG A 25 -5.75 2.50 3.31
C ARG A 25 -4.57 2.05 2.46
N ILE A 26 -3.49 2.83 2.48
CA ILE A 26 -2.33 2.60 1.62
C ILE A 26 -1.08 2.45 2.48
N ALA A 27 -0.42 1.29 2.38
CA ALA A 27 0.88 1.04 2.98
C ALA A 27 1.97 1.58 2.04
N PRO A 28 2.84 2.49 2.50
CA PRO A 28 3.84 3.09 1.64
C PRO A 28 4.96 2.11 1.31
N LEU A 29 5.39 2.06 0.05
CA LEU A 29 6.72 1.60 -0.31
C LEU A 29 7.74 2.65 0.13
N HIS A 30 9.01 2.27 0.16
CA HIS A 30 10.07 3.17 0.56
C HIS A 30 10.95 3.54 -0.63
N ILE A 31 11.31 4.81 -0.73
CA ILE A 31 12.19 5.37 -1.76
C ILE A 31 13.51 5.72 -1.08
N ILE A 32 14.62 5.18 -1.58
CA ILE A 32 15.96 5.39 -1.03
C ILE A 32 16.72 6.29 -2.00
N ILE A 33 17.14 7.47 -1.54
CA ILE A 33 17.85 8.46 -2.34
C ILE A 33 19.29 8.57 -1.82
N GLY A 34 20.25 8.53 -2.74
CA GLY A 34 21.68 8.61 -2.40
C GLY A 34 22.24 7.37 -1.70
N GLY A 35 21.43 6.32 -1.55
CA GLY A 35 21.80 5.08 -0.87
C GLY A 35 21.68 5.11 0.66
N GLU A 36 21.28 6.23 1.24
CA GLU A 36 21.25 6.41 2.72
C GLU A 36 19.91 6.97 3.21
N LYS A 37 19.30 7.87 2.47
CA LYS A 37 18.10 8.56 2.92
C LYS A 37 16.84 7.86 2.40
N GLU A 38 16.04 7.38 3.32
CA GLU A 38 14.81 6.65 3.08
C GLU A 38 13.58 7.53 3.30
N TYR A 39 12.60 7.42 2.42
CA TYR A 39 11.34 8.16 2.45
C TYR A 39 10.18 7.21 2.19
N ARG A 40 9.10 7.36 2.92
CA ARG A 40 7.84 6.67 2.63
C ARG A 40 7.15 7.35 1.46
N ASP A 41 6.89 6.57 0.41
CA ASP A 41 6.26 7.05 -0.82
C ASP A 41 4.84 7.59 -0.55
N GLY A 42 4.58 8.80 -1.03
CA GLY A 42 3.30 9.48 -0.81
C GLY A 42 3.07 10.02 0.63
N VAL A 43 3.99 9.77 1.56
CA VAL A 43 3.93 10.26 2.96
C VAL A 43 5.01 11.28 3.23
N ASP A 44 6.28 10.89 3.10
CA ASP A 44 7.43 11.77 3.35
C ASP A 44 7.91 12.47 2.07
N LEU A 45 7.55 11.93 0.92
CA LEU A 45 7.93 12.43 -0.40
C LEU A 45 6.77 12.21 -1.38
N ASP A 46 6.16 13.28 -1.86
CA ASP A 46 5.15 13.19 -2.89
C ASP A 46 5.75 13.02 -4.30
N THR A 47 4.92 12.56 -5.22
CA THR A 47 5.31 12.29 -6.61
C THR A 47 5.93 13.51 -7.30
N GLY A 48 5.39 14.71 -7.07
CA GLY A 48 5.89 15.95 -7.67
C GLY A 48 7.30 16.30 -7.16
N GLN A 49 7.50 16.20 -5.85
CA GLN A 49 8.80 16.39 -5.20
C GLN A 49 9.83 15.38 -5.69
N PHE A 50 9.43 14.10 -5.81
CA PHE A 50 10.30 13.04 -6.33
C PHE A 50 10.77 13.33 -7.76
N TYR A 51 9.86 13.63 -8.68
CA TYR A 51 10.24 13.97 -10.05
C TYR A 51 11.01 15.29 -10.18
N ALA A 52 10.73 16.28 -9.34
CA ALA A 52 11.52 17.51 -9.30
C ALA A 52 12.98 17.22 -8.89
N ARG A 53 13.16 16.31 -7.91
CA ARG A 53 14.50 15.87 -7.51
C ARG A 53 15.19 15.08 -8.61
N LEU A 54 14.51 14.14 -9.25
CA LEU A 54 15.08 13.37 -10.38
C LEU A 54 15.60 14.29 -11.50
N ARG A 55 14.83 15.33 -11.86
CA ARG A 55 15.24 16.29 -12.90
C ARG A 55 16.49 17.11 -12.52
N ARG A 56 16.79 17.25 -11.24
CA ARG A 56 17.96 17.99 -10.73
C ARG A 56 19.18 17.10 -10.50
N MET A 57 19.03 15.79 -10.61
CA MET A 57 20.13 14.85 -10.37
C MET A 57 21.23 15.00 -11.42
N GLY A 58 22.47 15.05 -10.94
CA GLY A 58 23.66 15.04 -11.78
C GLY A 58 23.97 13.64 -12.34
N ARG A 59 24.65 13.57 -13.47
CA ARG A 59 25.00 12.29 -14.14
C ARG A 59 25.81 11.31 -13.28
N LYS A 60 26.46 11.79 -12.21
CA LYS A 60 27.29 10.99 -11.29
C LYS A 60 26.55 10.57 -10.02
N GLU A 61 25.33 11.06 -9.80
CA GLU A 61 24.54 10.67 -8.64
C GLU A 61 23.93 9.27 -8.84
N LYS A 62 23.86 8.50 -7.74
CA LYS A 62 23.19 7.20 -7.75
C LYS A 62 21.68 7.41 -7.95
N LEU A 63 21.11 6.67 -8.88
CA LEU A 63 19.66 6.64 -9.04
C LEU A 63 18.98 6.18 -7.74
N PRO A 64 17.79 6.73 -7.44
CA PRO A 64 16.97 6.22 -6.35
C PRO A 64 16.67 4.74 -6.55
N THR A 65 16.56 4.04 -5.42
CA THR A 65 16.09 2.65 -5.37
C THR A 65 14.82 2.59 -4.52
N THR A 66 14.13 1.47 -4.55
CA THR A 66 12.93 1.26 -3.74
C THR A 66 13.05 0.00 -2.90
N SER A 67 12.37 -0.02 -1.77
CA SER A 67 12.07 -1.24 -1.03
C SER A 67 10.58 -1.39 -0.82
N SER A 68 10.15 -2.63 -0.58
CA SER A 68 8.75 -2.96 -0.30
C SER A 68 8.27 -2.30 0.98
N SER A 69 6.96 -2.11 1.11
CA SER A 69 6.34 -1.81 2.41
C SER A 69 6.75 -2.85 3.43
N ILE A 70 7.19 -2.41 4.59
CA ILE A 70 7.63 -3.29 5.68
C ILE A 70 6.42 -3.79 6.50
N PRO A 71 6.54 -4.90 7.25
CA PRO A 71 5.43 -5.39 8.08
C PRO A 71 4.87 -4.34 9.04
N GLY A 72 5.70 -3.48 9.62
CA GLY A 72 5.29 -2.42 10.54
C GLY A 72 4.33 -1.40 9.93
N GLU A 73 4.42 -1.11 8.63
CA GLU A 73 3.46 -0.22 7.94
C GLU A 73 2.07 -0.86 7.89
N PHE A 74 1.99 -2.15 7.55
CA PHE A 74 0.73 -2.88 7.57
C PHE A 74 0.17 -3.05 8.98
N VAL A 75 1.00 -3.38 9.97
CA VAL A 75 0.58 -3.48 11.39
C VAL A 75 -0.03 -2.16 11.84
N THR A 76 0.60 -1.02 11.56
CA THR A 76 0.06 0.29 11.93
C THR A 76 -1.32 0.51 11.35
N ILE A 77 -1.53 0.15 10.08
CA ILE A 77 -2.84 0.24 9.43
C ILE A 77 -3.85 -0.70 10.08
N PHE A 78 -3.51 -1.98 10.25
CA PHE A 78 -4.41 -2.99 10.82
C PHE A 78 -4.84 -2.63 12.25
N GLU A 79 -3.91 -2.20 13.10
CA GLU A 79 -4.22 -1.72 14.45
C GLU A 79 -5.15 -0.49 14.43
N SER A 80 -4.99 0.40 13.47
CA SER A 80 -5.87 1.56 13.31
C SER A 80 -7.31 1.19 12.95
N LEU A 81 -7.52 0.02 12.35
CA LEU A 81 -8.80 -0.53 11.92
C LEU A 81 -9.45 -1.45 12.95
N ARG A 82 -8.67 -1.96 13.91
CA ARG A 82 -9.11 -2.88 14.95
C ARG A 82 -10.30 -2.30 15.75
N GLY A 83 -11.34 -3.09 15.90
CA GLY A 83 -12.58 -2.68 16.57
C GLY A 83 -13.45 -1.66 15.81
N LYS A 84 -13.03 -1.26 14.59
CA LYS A 84 -13.80 -0.34 13.74
C LYS A 84 -14.37 -1.00 12.48
N VAL A 85 -13.86 -2.20 12.15
CA VAL A 85 -14.30 -3.00 11.01
C VAL A 85 -14.38 -4.47 11.40
N ASP A 86 -15.16 -5.23 10.66
CA ASP A 86 -15.35 -6.67 10.89
C ASP A 86 -14.30 -7.51 10.17
N GLY A 87 -13.58 -6.92 9.22
CA GLY A 87 -12.49 -7.57 8.50
C GLY A 87 -11.76 -6.63 7.57
N VAL A 88 -10.64 -7.10 7.07
CA VAL A 88 -9.77 -6.37 6.15
C VAL A 88 -9.44 -7.26 4.94
N VAL A 89 -9.54 -6.70 3.75
CA VAL A 89 -8.97 -7.28 2.53
C VAL A 89 -7.76 -6.45 2.13
N THR A 90 -6.59 -7.06 2.18
CA THR A 90 -5.32 -6.42 1.80
C THR A 90 -4.91 -6.92 0.42
N ILE A 91 -4.81 -6.02 -0.53
CA ILE A 91 -4.56 -6.29 -1.94
C ILE A 91 -3.25 -5.62 -2.30
N VAL A 92 -2.26 -6.40 -2.69
CA VAL A 92 -0.89 -5.91 -2.90
C VAL A 92 -0.32 -6.35 -4.22
N MET A 93 0.72 -5.65 -4.66
CA MET A 93 1.43 -5.97 -5.89
C MET A 93 2.01 -7.39 -5.87
N THR A 94 2.34 -7.89 -7.05
CA THR A 94 2.82 -9.27 -7.24
C THR A 94 4.04 -9.60 -6.38
N SER A 95 3.97 -10.73 -5.69
CA SER A 95 5.10 -11.30 -4.93
C SER A 95 6.29 -11.71 -5.80
N ALA A 96 6.12 -11.75 -7.12
CA ALA A 96 7.20 -12.07 -8.06
C ALA A 96 8.26 -10.98 -8.17
N ILE A 97 7.93 -9.72 -7.83
CA ILE A 97 8.84 -8.56 -7.97
C ILE A 97 9.04 -7.77 -6.68
N ALA A 98 8.22 -7.99 -5.65
CA ALA A 98 8.31 -7.23 -4.40
C ALA A 98 7.87 -8.04 -3.18
N GLY A 99 8.31 -7.61 -1.99
CA GLY A 99 8.05 -8.27 -0.73
C GLY A 99 6.74 -7.86 -0.02
N CYS A 100 5.93 -6.98 -0.61
CA CYS A 100 4.71 -6.45 0.04
C CYS A 100 3.75 -7.55 0.49
N TYR A 101 3.56 -8.59 -0.31
CA TYR A 101 2.73 -9.74 0.04
C TYR A 101 3.21 -10.43 1.31
N ASN A 102 4.51 -10.76 1.39
CA ASN A 102 5.08 -11.39 2.57
C ASN A 102 5.03 -10.48 3.79
N SER A 103 5.26 -9.18 3.62
CA SER A 103 5.16 -8.18 4.70
C SER A 103 3.73 -8.10 5.25
N ALA A 104 2.72 -8.11 4.38
CA ALA A 104 1.32 -8.10 4.79
C ALA A 104 0.92 -9.40 5.51
N LEU A 105 1.42 -10.56 5.06
CA LEU A 105 1.21 -11.84 5.76
C LEU A 105 1.82 -11.84 7.17
N GLN A 106 3.05 -11.35 7.32
CA GLN A 106 3.68 -11.21 8.64
C GLN A 106 2.90 -10.25 9.54
N ALA A 107 2.42 -9.14 9.00
CA ALA A 107 1.61 -8.19 9.75
C ALA A 107 0.27 -8.80 10.20
N LYS A 108 -0.38 -9.62 9.36
CA LYS A 108 -1.60 -10.37 9.72
C LYS A 108 -1.41 -11.23 10.97
N GLU A 109 -0.28 -11.94 11.06
CA GLU A 109 0.03 -12.77 12.23
C GLU A 109 0.21 -11.97 13.53
N LEU A 110 0.59 -10.70 13.41
CA LEU A 110 0.78 -9.79 14.55
C LEU A 110 -0.51 -9.13 15.04
N VAL A 111 -1.62 -9.27 14.28
CA VAL A 111 -2.94 -8.71 14.64
C VAL A 111 -4.01 -9.81 14.57
N PRO A 112 -3.91 -10.86 15.40
CA PRO A 112 -4.71 -12.08 15.26
C PRO A 112 -6.20 -11.88 15.53
N ASP A 113 -6.59 -10.84 16.26
CA ASP A 113 -7.98 -10.56 16.62
C ASP A 113 -8.78 -9.84 15.51
N LEU A 114 -8.11 -9.47 14.41
CA LEU A 114 -8.74 -8.85 13.25
C LEU A 114 -8.73 -9.84 12.07
N PRO A 115 -9.88 -10.22 11.53
CA PRO A 115 -9.93 -11.03 10.32
C PRO A 115 -9.30 -10.29 9.14
N ILE A 116 -8.21 -10.81 8.62
CA ILE A 116 -7.46 -10.19 7.50
C ILE A 116 -7.24 -11.23 6.41
N GLU A 117 -7.60 -10.90 5.18
CA GLU A 117 -7.21 -11.66 3.99
C GLU A 117 -6.19 -10.87 3.17
N VAL A 118 -5.13 -11.54 2.73
CA VAL A 118 -4.06 -10.94 1.92
C VAL A 118 -4.07 -11.57 0.53
N ILE A 119 -4.19 -10.74 -0.48
CA ILE A 119 -4.29 -11.14 -1.89
C ILE A 119 -3.07 -10.65 -2.64
N ASP A 120 -2.33 -11.59 -3.22
CA ASP A 120 -1.31 -11.32 -4.23
C ASP A 120 -2.00 -11.15 -5.58
N THR A 121 -2.00 -9.94 -6.13
CA THR A 121 -2.70 -9.64 -7.39
C THR A 121 -2.06 -10.27 -8.63
N LYS A 122 -0.83 -10.77 -8.50
CA LYS A 122 0.00 -11.23 -9.64
C LYS A 122 0.23 -10.14 -10.69
N THR A 123 0.03 -8.89 -10.33
CA THR A 123 0.16 -7.70 -11.17
C THR A 123 0.69 -6.52 -10.38
N ALA A 124 0.78 -5.35 -10.98
CA ALA A 124 1.24 -4.11 -10.35
C ALA A 124 0.64 -2.88 -11.04
N MET A 125 0.83 -1.70 -10.46
CA MET A 125 0.41 -0.41 -11.03
C MET A 125 -1.09 -0.36 -11.31
N SER A 126 -1.49 0.15 -12.47
CA SER A 126 -2.92 0.31 -12.83
C SER A 126 -3.69 -1.01 -12.84
N ALA A 127 -3.06 -2.13 -13.16
CA ALA A 127 -3.73 -3.43 -13.13
C ALA A 127 -4.05 -3.86 -11.68
N GLU A 128 -3.14 -3.61 -10.75
CA GLU A 128 -3.38 -3.77 -9.32
C GLU A 128 -4.48 -2.82 -8.84
N ALA A 129 -4.44 -1.54 -9.26
CA ALA A 129 -5.47 -0.56 -8.93
C ALA A 129 -6.88 -1.04 -9.29
N PHE A 130 -7.06 -1.70 -10.43
CA PHE A 130 -8.36 -2.28 -10.81
C PHE A 130 -8.80 -3.39 -9.86
N CYS A 131 -7.88 -4.23 -9.37
CA CYS A 131 -8.20 -5.23 -8.36
C CYS A 131 -8.64 -4.56 -7.05
N VAL A 132 -7.90 -3.55 -6.61
CA VAL A 132 -8.23 -2.77 -5.39
C VAL A 132 -9.59 -2.10 -5.51
N LEU A 133 -9.89 -1.48 -6.65
CA LEU A 133 -11.19 -0.84 -6.90
C LEU A 133 -12.35 -1.83 -6.94
N ALA A 134 -12.13 -3.01 -7.51
CA ALA A 134 -13.15 -4.06 -7.52
C ALA A 134 -13.49 -4.49 -6.08
N ALA A 135 -12.49 -4.71 -5.24
CA ALA A 135 -12.69 -5.05 -3.84
C ALA A 135 -13.35 -3.91 -3.05
N ALA A 136 -12.92 -2.66 -3.28
CA ALA A 136 -13.50 -1.50 -2.60
C ALA A 136 -14.98 -1.30 -2.94
N LYS A 137 -15.36 -1.50 -4.21
CA LYS A 137 -16.77 -1.46 -4.63
C LYS A 137 -17.58 -2.60 -4.01
N ALA A 138 -17.02 -3.82 -3.97
CA ALA A 138 -17.68 -4.96 -3.33
C ALA A 138 -17.86 -4.74 -1.83
N ALA A 139 -16.84 -4.23 -1.14
CA ALA A 139 -16.90 -3.90 0.28
C ALA A 139 -17.97 -2.83 0.58
N ALA A 140 -18.05 -1.78 -0.26
CA ALA A 140 -19.07 -0.75 -0.14
C ALA A 140 -20.49 -1.29 -0.36
N ALA A 141 -20.68 -2.19 -1.33
CA ALA A 141 -21.97 -2.84 -1.58
C ALA A 141 -22.36 -3.83 -0.47
N TRP A 142 -21.39 -4.43 0.22
CA TRP A 142 -21.63 -5.34 1.34
C TRP A 142 -22.10 -4.60 2.60
N ALA A 143 -21.69 -3.34 2.77
CA ALA A 143 -22.02 -2.51 3.94
C ALA A 143 -23.47 -1.95 3.89
N THR A 144 -24.16 -2.05 2.77
CA THR A 144 -25.57 -1.64 2.60
C THR A 144 -26.51 -2.82 2.76
#